data_6c6692a52289df85f7ecc58aeee03785
#
_entry.id   6c6692a52289df85f7ecc58aeee03785
#
_cell.length_a   1.000
_cell.length_b   1.000
_cell.length_c   1.000
_cell.angle_alpha   90.00
_cell.angle_beta   90.00
_cell.angle_gamma   90.00
#
_symmetry.space_group_name_H-M   'P 1'
#
loop_
_entity.id
_entity.type
_entity.pdbx_description
1 polymer ?
#
loop_
_entity_poly.entity_id
_entity_poly.type
_entity_poly.pdbx_seq_one_letter_code
_entity_poly.pdbx_strand_id
1 'polypeptide(L)'
;MDFTLSNDPFSLSGKTILVTGASSGIGRECAISFSKRGANVILIGRNQEGLLSTVNECAKNVDCAYYVYDLANLSGIGQLVSEIVEKHGPINGFLHAAGIQKTLPYTHSSIDDFHNIYDVNVLSAIELIKFLSKKNNKGFNPRYVLISSITAIVGRPGVVAYSASKGAMVSAVRTLSIELAAKGITINCISPGTVMTPLMESMMESLTEEQRQKRKEGFLIGLGQPSDIANASIFLLSDASRWITGQNLIVDGGYTVQ
;
A
#
# COMPACT_ATOMS: atom_id res chain seq x y z
N MET A 1 -10.64 -30.96 1.00
CA MET A 1 -10.11 -29.67 1.54
C MET A 1 -11.30 -28.91 2.08
N ASP A 2 -11.53 -29.01 3.38
CA ASP A 2 -12.64 -28.27 4.02
C ASP A 2 -12.27 -26.79 4.07
N PHE A 3 -12.88 -26.01 3.21
CA PHE A 3 -12.91 -24.56 3.30
C PHE A 3 -13.95 -24.18 4.37
N THR A 4 -13.56 -24.17 5.63
CA THR A 4 -14.30 -23.38 6.62
C THR A 4 -14.07 -21.92 6.32
N LEU A 5 -14.76 -21.41 5.30
CA LEU A 5 -14.88 -19.97 5.06
C LEU A 5 -15.49 -19.38 6.33
N SER A 6 -14.87 -18.35 6.91
CA SER A 6 -15.57 -17.50 7.87
C SER A 6 -16.88 -17.11 7.21
N ASN A 7 -17.99 -17.02 7.96
CA ASN A 7 -19.28 -16.55 7.41
C ASN A 7 -19.19 -15.15 6.77
N ASP A 8 -18.12 -14.40 7.03
CA ASP A 8 -17.80 -13.11 6.43
C ASP A 8 -16.60 -13.25 5.47
N PRO A 9 -16.80 -13.21 4.14
CA PRO A 9 -15.71 -13.29 3.16
C PRO A 9 -14.73 -12.11 3.20
N PHE A 10 -15.08 -11.02 3.86
CA PHE A 10 -14.23 -9.84 4.07
C PHE A 10 -13.42 -9.90 5.38
N SER A 11 -13.59 -10.96 6.18
CA SER A 11 -12.82 -11.17 7.41
C SER A 11 -11.33 -11.31 7.11
N LEU A 12 -10.50 -10.72 7.98
CA LEU A 12 -9.06 -10.88 7.99
C LEU A 12 -8.58 -11.68 9.22
N SER A 13 -9.52 -12.28 9.97
CA SER A 13 -9.21 -13.05 11.17
C SER A 13 -8.22 -14.19 10.87
N GLY A 14 -7.24 -14.34 11.76
CA GLY A 14 -6.18 -15.34 11.64
C GLY A 14 -5.13 -15.07 10.56
N LYS A 15 -5.19 -13.92 9.88
CA LYS A 15 -4.16 -13.48 8.93
C LYS A 15 -3.15 -12.57 9.63
N THR A 16 -1.86 -12.73 9.28
CA THR A 16 -0.81 -11.79 9.62
C THR A 16 -0.49 -10.94 8.39
N ILE A 17 -0.66 -9.63 8.49
CA ILE A 17 -0.53 -8.69 7.38
C ILE A 17 0.59 -7.70 7.64
N LEU A 18 1.56 -7.63 6.71
CA LEU A 18 2.64 -6.66 6.70
C LEU A 18 2.19 -5.40 5.97
N VAL A 19 2.36 -4.23 6.62
CA VAL A 19 1.97 -2.92 6.06
C VAL A 19 3.17 -1.99 6.07
N THR A 20 3.61 -1.51 4.92
CA THR A 20 4.62 -0.47 4.81
C THR A 20 4.00 0.92 4.73
N GLY A 21 4.74 1.97 5.14
CA GLY A 21 4.21 3.33 5.21
C GLY A 21 3.14 3.51 6.29
N ALA A 22 3.16 2.64 7.31
CA ALA A 22 2.10 2.53 8.31
C ALA A 22 2.14 3.63 9.39
N SER A 23 3.09 4.55 9.35
CA SER A 23 3.20 5.66 10.34
C SER A 23 2.24 6.82 10.08
N SER A 24 1.59 6.91 8.91
CA SER A 24 0.68 8.00 8.55
C SER A 24 -0.22 7.66 7.36
N GLY A 25 -1.22 8.50 7.11
CA GLY A 25 -2.03 8.49 5.88
C GLY A 25 -2.69 7.15 5.57
N ILE A 26 -2.62 6.73 4.31
CA ILE A 26 -3.27 5.51 3.82
C ILE A 26 -2.76 4.26 4.54
N GLY A 27 -1.44 4.11 4.70
CA GLY A 27 -0.86 2.92 5.34
C GLY A 27 -1.28 2.78 6.80
N ARG A 28 -1.34 3.90 7.55
CA ARG A 28 -1.85 3.93 8.92
C ARG A 28 -3.32 3.49 8.99
N GLU A 29 -4.18 4.11 8.20
CA GLU A 29 -5.62 3.78 8.20
C GLU A 29 -5.86 2.32 7.81
N CYS A 30 -5.12 1.83 6.81
CA CYS A 30 -5.18 0.41 6.43
C CYS A 30 -4.82 -0.50 7.60
N ALA A 31 -3.71 -0.23 8.30
CA ALA A 31 -3.27 -1.05 9.43
C ALA A 31 -4.33 -1.09 10.55
N ILE A 32 -4.87 0.06 10.93
CA ILE A 32 -5.94 0.17 11.94
C ILE A 32 -7.19 -0.60 11.48
N SER A 33 -7.61 -0.40 10.24
CA SER A 33 -8.78 -1.06 9.67
C SER A 33 -8.62 -2.57 9.56
N PHE A 34 -7.41 -3.07 9.20
CA PHE A 34 -7.12 -4.50 9.15
C PHE A 34 -7.18 -5.14 10.53
N SER A 35 -6.63 -4.47 11.55
CA SER A 35 -6.69 -4.94 12.93
C SER A 35 -8.14 -5.06 13.43
N LYS A 36 -9.00 -4.10 13.10
CA LYS A 36 -10.45 -4.12 13.41
C LYS A 36 -11.20 -5.24 12.68
N ARG A 37 -10.64 -5.77 11.59
CA ARG A 37 -11.16 -6.95 10.86
C ARG A 37 -10.53 -8.27 11.32
N GLY A 38 -9.77 -8.25 12.43
CA GLY A 38 -9.22 -9.43 13.10
C GLY A 38 -7.85 -9.87 12.59
N ALA A 39 -7.14 -9.07 11.79
CA ALA A 39 -5.78 -9.37 11.38
C ALA A 39 -4.77 -9.00 12.47
N ASN A 40 -3.74 -9.82 12.65
CA ASN A 40 -2.48 -9.39 13.24
C ASN A 40 -1.77 -8.48 12.23
N VAL A 41 -1.21 -7.35 12.67
CA VAL A 41 -0.59 -6.38 11.76
C VAL A 41 0.86 -6.09 12.16
N ILE A 42 1.72 -6.04 11.16
CA ILE A 42 3.13 -5.72 11.30
C ILE A 42 3.40 -4.45 10.50
N LEU A 43 3.81 -3.41 11.20
CA LEU A 43 3.96 -2.07 10.68
C LEU A 43 5.40 -1.76 10.35
N ILE A 44 5.68 -1.25 9.15
CA ILE A 44 7.00 -0.77 8.75
C ILE A 44 6.92 0.71 8.38
N GLY A 45 7.85 1.50 8.88
CA GLY A 45 7.99 2.92 8.58
C GLY A 45 9.25 3.52 9.19
N ARG A 46 9.54 4.77 8.88
CA ARG A 46 10.71 5.48 9.42
C ARG A 46 10.41 6.26 10.70
N ASN A 47 9.19 6.71 10.84
CA ASN A 47 8.77 7.53 11.98
C ASN A 47 8.24 6.62 13.11
N GLN A 48 9.08 6.44 14.14
CA GLN A 48 8.76 5.60 15.29
C GLN A 48 7.53 6.09 16.06
N GLU A 49 7.40 7.38 16.29
CA GLU A 49 6.26 7.95 17.03
C GLU A 49 4.95 7.72 16.28
N GLY A 50 4.96 7.91 14.95
CA GLY A 50 3.81 7.63 14.10
C GLY A 50 3.44 6.13 14.09
N LEU A 51 4.43 5.23 14.09
CA LEU A 51 4.18 3.79 14.18
C LEU A 51 3.59 3.41 15.54
N LEU A 52 4.12 3.94 16.65
CA LEU A 52 3.58 3.72 17.98
C LEU A 52 2.15 4.24 18.12
N SER A 53 1.88 5.43 17.58
CA SER A 53 0.52 5.97 17.52
C SER A 53 -0.43 5.03 16.76
N THR A 54 0.00 4.47 15.64
CA THR A 54 -0.79 3.50 14.87
C THR A 54 -1.05 2.22 15.67
N VAL A 55 -0.03 1.66 16.34
CA VAL A 55 -0.18 0.49 17.23
C VAL A 55 -1.22 0.74 18.32
N ASN A 56 -1.19 1.94 18.92
CA ASN A 56 -2.13 2.29 20.00
C ASN A 56 -3.60 2.34 19.54
N GLU A 57 -3.85 2.61 18.28
CA GLU A 57 -5.20 2.66 17.67
C GLU A 57 -5.67 1.33 17.06
N CYS A 58 -4.77 0.36 16.92
CA CYS A 58 -5.13 -1.00 16.51
C CYS A 58 -6.06 -1.67 17.52
N ALA A 59 -6.87 -2.60 17.06
CA ALA A 59 -7.75 -3.39 17.90
C ALA A 59 -6.94 -4.17 18.96
N LYS A 60 -7.44 -4.21 20.19
CA LYS A 60 -6.70 -4.78 21.33
C LYS A 60 -6.73 -6.30 21.41
N ASN A 61 -7.55 -6.95 20.59
CA ASN A 61 -7.72 -8.41 20.53
C ASN A 61 -6.88 -9.09 19.44
N VAL A 62 -5.95 -8.35 18.82
CA VAL A 62 -5.00 -8.86 17.82
C VAL A 62 -3.59 -8.39 18.12
N ASP A 63 -2.60 -9.09 17.58
CA ASP A 63 -1.21 -8.67 17.71
C ASP A 63 -0.89 -7.52 16.74
N CYS A 64 -0.30 -6.46 17.27
CA CYS A 64 0.18 -5.33 16.49
C CYS A 64 1.64 -5.03 16.88
N ALA A 65 2.55 -5.18 15.91
CA ALA A 65 3.97 -4.94 16.08
C ALA A 65 4.49 -3.91 15.07
N TYR A 66 5.61 -3.26 15.38
CA TYR A 66 6.23 -2.32 14.44
C TYR A 66 7.73 -2.50 14.33
N TYR A 67 8.26 -2.10 13.17
CA TYR A 67 9.68 -2.08 12.83
C TYR A 67 10.02 -0.72 12.23
N VAL A 68 10.99 -0.04 12.83
CA VAL A 68 11.54 1.20 12.29
C VAL A 68 12.55 0.83 11.21
N TYR A 69 12.22 1.11 9.95
CA TYR A 69 13.08 0.76 8.83
C TYR A 69 12.94 1.75 7.69
N ASP A 70 14.08 2.13 7.08
CA ASP A 70 14.09 2.92 5.86
C ASP A 70 14.14 1.99 4.64
N LEU A 71 13.05 1.98 3.87
CA LEU A 71 12.91 1.13 2.69
C LEU A 71 13.85 1.52 1.53
N ALA A 72 14.54 2.66 1.60
CA ALA A 72 15.65 2.97 0.70
C ALA A 72 16.86 2.05 0.92
N ASN A 73 16.99 1.44 2.10
CA ASN A 73 18.00 0.41 2.35
C ASN A 73 17.54 -0.96 1.81
N LEU A 74 17.65 -1.13 0.50
CA LEU A 74 17.19 -2.33 -0.20
C LEU A 74 17.92 -3.61 0.25
N SER A 75 19.21 -3.51 0.56
CA SER A 75 20.06 -4.65 0.92
C SER A 75 19.68 -5.29 2.26
N GLY A 76 19.12 -4.53 3.19
CA GLY A 76 18.69 -5.01 4.51
C GLY A 76 17.30 -5.64 4.54
N ILE A 77 16.51 -5.55 3.46
CA ILE A 77 15.12 -6.04 3.44
C ILE A 77 15.04 -7.54 3.70
N GLY A 78 15.99 -8.31 3.17
CA GLY A 78 16.02 -9.76 3.39
C GLY A 78 16.16 -10.15 4.85
N GLN A 79 17.03 -9.46 5.60
CA GLN A 79 17.22 -9.65 7.03
C GLN A 79 15.96 -9.21 7.79
N LEU A 80 15.41 -8.04 7.48
CA LEU A 80 14.17 -7.54 8.09
C LEU A 80 13.02 -8.55 7.97
N VAL A 81 12.81 -9.11 6.78
CA VAL A 81 11.75 -10.13 6.57
C VAL A 81 12.03 -11.40 7.37
N SER A 82 13.30 -11.83 7.47
CA SER A 82 13.67 -13.01 8.26
C SER A 82 13.37 -12.81 9.75
N GLU A 83 13.73 -11.67 10.32
CA GLU A 83 13.45 -11.29 11.72
C GLU A 83 11.94 -11.22 11.99
N ILE A 84 11.16 -10.65 11.06
CA ILE A 84 9.70 -10.56 11.15
C ILE A 84 9.09 -11.95 11.17
N VAL A 85 9.47 -12.82 10.24
CA VAL A 85 8.89 -14.17 10.12
C VAL A 85 9.29 -15.06 11.28
N GLU A 86 10.52 -14.96 11.78
CA GLU A 86 10.98 -15.68 12.96
C GLU A 86 10.12 -15.34 14.19
N LYS A 87 9.78 -14.06 14.36
CA LYS A 87 9.05 -13.58 15.54
C LYS A 87 7.53 -13.73 15.44
N HIS A 88 6.96 -13.54 14.25
CA HIS A 88 5.51 -13.43 14.06
C HIS A 88 4.91 -14.54 13.19
N GLY A 89 5.75 -15.45 12.69
CA GLY A 89 5.32 -16.51 11.78
C GLY A 89 5.12 -16.04 10.32
N PRO A 90 4.61 -16.93 9.47
CA PRO A 90 4.43 -16.68 8.04
C PRO A 90 3.43 -15.55 7.74
N ILE A 91 3.68 -14.79 6.69
CA ILE A 91 2.89 -13.62 6.31
C ILE A 91 1.78 -14.02 5.31
N ASN A 92 0.53 -13.72 5.65
CA ASN A 92 -0.66 -13.99 4.83
C ASN A 92 -1.06 -12.83 3.92
N GLY A 93 -0.69 -11.60 4.27
CA GLY A 93 -1.02 -10.42 3.50
C GLY A 93 0.13 -9.40 3.48
N PHE A 94 0.22 -8.67 2.39
CA PHE A 94 1.17 -7.59 2.26
C PHE A 94 0.51 -6.38 1.62
N LEU A 95 0.58 -5.23 2.28
CA LEU A 95 0.21 -3.93 1.73
C LEU A 95 1.44 -3.04 1.63
N HIS A 96 1.83 -2.68 0.40
CA HIS A 96 2.85 -1.68 0.18
C HIS A 96 2.21 -0.30 -0.01
N ALA A 97 2.14 0.48 1.06
CA ALA A 97 1.67 1.86 1.03
C ALA A 97 2.79 2.89 1.24
N ALA A 98 4.01 2.43 1.47
CA ALA A 98 5.17 3.32 1.49
C ALA A 98 5.39 3.95 0.10
N GLY A 99 5.66 5.23 0.11
CA GLY A 99 5.97 5.95 -1.11
C GLY A 99 6.35 7.38 -0.82
N ILE A 100 7.23 7.91 -1.66
CA ILE A 100 7.64 9.30 -1.64
C ILE A 100 7.32 9.96 -2.97
N GLN A 101 7.06 11.25 -2.92
CA GLN A 101 6.81 12.09 -4.08
C GLN A 101 7.63 13.38 -3.95
N LYS A 102 8.20 13.82 -5.05
CA LYS A 102 8.79 15.13 -5.19
C LYS A 102 8.08 15.86 -6.32
N THR A 103 7.61 17.08 -6.06
CA THR A 103 6.92 17.89 -7.08
C THR A 103 7.89 18.93 -7.60
N LEU A 104 8.37 18.76 -8.82
CA LEU A 104 9.29 19.63 -9.52
C LEU A 104 8.97 19.64 -11.03
N PRO A 105 9.14 20.75 -11.74
CA PRO A 105 9.19 20.74 -13.19
C PRO A 105 10.22 19.71 -13.67
N TYR A 106 9.94 19.01 -14.77
CA TYR A 106 10.84 17.94 -15.26
C TYR A 106 12.26 18.45 -15.55
N THR A 107 12.40 19.72 -15.96
CA THR A 107 13.69 20.37 -16.22
C THR A 107 14.56 20.55 -14.97
N HIS A 108 13.99 20.43 -13.78
CA HIS A 108 14.67 20.54 -12.49
C HIS A 108 14.78 19.20 -11.75
N SER A 109 14.21 18.13 -12.32
CA SER A 109 14.30 16.78 -11.74
C SER A 109 15.67 16.17 -12.07
N SER A 110 16.42 15.78 -11.05
CA SER A 110 17.71 15.08 -11.21
C SER A 110 17.51 13.58 -11.37
N ILE A 111 18.53 12.88 -11.88
CA ILE A 111 18.55 11.43 -11.91
C ILE A 111 18.47 10.81 -10.50
N ASP A 112 19.07 11.47 -9.51
CA ASP A 112 18.99 11.03 -8.11
C ASP A 112 17.56 11.12 -7.56
N ASP A 113 16.76 12.11 -7.99
CA ASP A 113 15.34 12.17 -7.64
C ASP A 113 14.58 10.95 -8.17
N PHE A 114 14.89 10.51 -9.39
CA PHE A 114 14.31 9.28 -9.96
C PHE A 114 14.75 8.05 -9.17
N HIS A 115 16.05 7.88 -8.89
CA HIS A 115 16.55 6.75 -8.13
C HIS A 115 15.91 6.69 -6.75
N ASN A 116 15.93 7.77 -5.98
CA ASN A 116 15.34 7.81 -4.65
C ASN A 116 13.85 7.43 -4.65
N ILE A 117 13.08 7.95 -5.62
CA ILE A 117 11.66 7.64 -5.74
C ILE A 117 11.45 6.17 -6.15
N TYR A 118 12.26 5.65 -7.08
CA TYR A 118 12.16 4.26 -7.51
C TYR A 118 12.56 3.29 -6.41
N ASP A 119 13.63 3.57 -5.68
CA ASP A 119 14.10 2.71 -4.59
C ASP A 119 13.00 2.50 -3.56
N VAL A 120 12.35 3.59 -3.12
CA VAL A 120 11.30 3.51 -2.09
C VAL A 120 9.98 3.00 -2.66
N ASN A 121 9.54 3.50 -3.83
CA ASN A 121 8.20 3.19 -4.33
C ASN A 121 8.11 1.83 -5.03
N VAL A 122 9.19 1.39 -5.70
CA VAL A 122 9.17 0.23 -6.58
C VAL A 122 10.09 -0.87 -6.09
N LEU A 123 11.40 -0.59 -5.97
CA LEU A 123 12.39 -1.63 -5.71
C LEU A 123 12.22 -2.24 -4.32
N SER A 124 11.88 -1.43 -3.33
CA SER A 124 11.58 -1.95 -1.99
C SER A 124 10.37 -2.90 -1.98
N ALA A 125 9.32 -2.60 -2.76
CA ALA A 125 8.17 -3.48 -2.90
C ALA A 125 8.58 -4.82 -3.56
N ILE A 126 9.38 -4.76 -4.62
CA ILE A 126 9.87 -5.96 -5.33
C ILE A 126 10.74 -6.82 -4.39
N GLU A 127 11.68 -6.21 -3.65
CA GLU A 127 12.52 -6.93 -2.70
C GLU A 127 11.69 -7.55 -1.56
N LEU A 128 10.71 -6.82 -1.00
CA LEU A 128 9.79 -7.39 -0.01
C LEU A 128 9.03 -8.59 -0.58
N ILE A 129 8.45 -8.48 -1.77
CA ILE A 129 7.71 -9.58 -2.43
C ILE A 129 8.61 -10.78 -2.65
N LYS A 130 9.85 -10.58 -3.11
CA LYS A 130 10.85 -11.62 -3.32
C LYS A 130 11.09 -12.46 -2.05
N PHE A 131 11.24 -11.81 -0.90
CA PHE A 131 11.46 -12.50 0.37
C PHE A 131 10.17 -13.07 0.96
N LEU A 132 9.06 -12.33 0.94
CA LEU A 132 7.76 -12.76 1.44
C LEU A 132 7.20 -13.98 0.66
N SER A 133 7.52 -14.11 -0.62
CA SER A 133 7.06 -15.23 -1.45
C SER A 133 7.87 -16.53 -1.31
N LYS A 134 8.91 -16.56 -0.45
CA LYS A 134 9.64 -17.79 -0.13
C LYS A 134 8.74 -18.75 0.65
N LYS A 135 8.92 -20.07 0.44
CA LYS A 135 8.07 -21.13 1.01
C LYS A 135 7.86 -21.00 2.52
N ASN A 136 8.91 -20.69 3.27
CA ASN A 136 8.86 -20.60 4.72
C ASN A 136 8.35 -19.26 5.25
N ASN A 137 8.29 -18.23 4.41
CA ASN A 137 7.92 -16.88 4.80
C ASN A 137 6.45 -16.55 4.48
N LYS A 138 5.87 -17.26 3.51
CA LYS A 138 4.47 -17.06 3.10
C LYS A 138 3.51 -17.91 3.91
N GLY A 139 2.40 -17.31 4.32
CA GLY A 139 1.28 -18.02 4.91
C GLY A 139 0.46 -18.82 3.88
N PHE A 140 -0.71 -19.25 4.28
CA PHE A 140 -1.64 -19.93 3.40
C PHE A 140 -2.40 -18.92 2.53
N ASN A 141 -2.44 -19.15 1.21
CA ASN A 141 -3.10 -18.28 0.21
C ASN A 141 -2.81 -16.77 0.38
N PRO A 142 -1.53 -16.35 0.35
CA PRO A 142 -1.18 -14.97 0.63
C PRO A 142 -1.71 -14.02 -0.45
N ARG A 143 -2.04 -12.78 -0.04
CA ARG A 143 -2.55 -11.73 -0.92
C ARG A 143 -1.71 -10.48 -0.76
N TYR A 144 -1.26 -9.93 -1.88
CA TYR A 144 -0.40 -8.75 -1.92
C TYR A 144 -1.13 -7.60 -2.62
N VAL A 145 -1.02 -6.41 -2.05
CA VAL A 145 -1.61 -5.19 -2.59
C VAL A 145 -0.56 -4.09 -2.60
N LEU A 146 -0.39 -3.43 -3.75
CA LEU A 146 0.50 -2.29 -3.90
C LEU A 146 -0.32 -1.02 -4.12
N ILE A 147 -0.03 0.03 -3.35
CA ILE A 147 -0.68 1.33 -3.54
C ILE A 147 0.05 2.10 -4.64
N SER A 148 -0.56 2.14 -5.81
CA SER A 148 -0.13 2.94 -6.95
C SER A 148 -0.71 4.37 -6.87
N SER A 149 -1.19 4.92 -7.97
CA SER A 149 -1.85 6.23 -8.08
C SER A 149 -2.55 6.35 -9.42
N ILE A 150 -3.57 7.17 -9.53
CA ILE A 150 -4.14 7.56 -10.83
C ILE A 150 -3.10 8.24 -11.74
N THR A 151 -2.03 8.82 -11.19
CA THR A 151 -0.92 9.40 -11.98
C THR A 151 -0.14 8.34 -12.78
N ALA A 152 -0.35 7.06 -12.54
CA ALA A 152 0.10 5.96 -13.40
C ALA A 152 -0.67 5.88 -14.74
N ILE A 153 -1.81 6.57 -14.85
CA ILE A 153 -2.76 6.45 -15.96
C ILE A 153 -3.03 7.83 -16.58
N VAL A 154 -3.13 8.88 -15.75
CA VAL A 154 -3.37 10.25 -16.19
C VAL A 154 -2.15 11.15 -15.92
N GLY A 155 -1.91 12.10 -16.82
CA GLY A 155 -0.81 13.04 -16.67
C GLY A 155 -1.09 14.10 -15.61
N ARG A 156 -0.05 14.42 -14.83
CA ARG A 156 -0.05 15.56 -13.90
C ARG A 156 1.28 16.30 -13.98
N PRO A 157 1.29 17.62 -14.16
CA PRO A 157 2.53 18.40 -14.18
C PRO A 157 3.32 18.27 -12.88
N GLY A 158 4.64 18.28 -13.00
CA GLY A 158 5.56 18.36 -11.87
C GLY A 158 5.82 17.06 -11.11
N VAL A 159 5.28 15.90 -11.55
CA VAL A 159 5.41 14.64 -10.83
C VAL A 159 5.91 13.49 -11.72
N VAL A 160 6.78 13.80 -12.70
CA VAL A 160 7.21 12.82 -13.71
C VAL A 160 7.84 11.56 -13.10
N ALA A 161 8.80 11.70 -12.17
CA ALA A 161 9.46 10.57 -11.52
C ALA A 161 8.49 9.74 -10.68
N TYR A 162 7.59 10.39 -9.95
CA TYR A 162 6.54 9.73 -9.18
C TYR A 162 5.56 8.96 -10.08
N SER A 163 5.04 9.61 -11.12
CA SER A 163 4.11 8.99 -12.08
C SER A 163 4.74 7.79 -12.76
N ALA A 164 5.99 7.91 -13.20
CA ALA A 164 6.76 6.80 -13.77
C ALA A 164 6.89 5.65 -12.78
N SER A 165 7.23 5.92 -11.51
CA SER A 165 7.32 4.89 -10.47
C SER A 165 5.98 4.17 -10.24
N LYS A 166 4.87 4.92 -10.21
CA LYS A 166 3.53 4.35 -10.00
C LYS A 166 3.05 3.55 -11.23
N GLY A 167 3.40 3.97 -12.44
CA GLY A 167 3.20 3.20 -13.67
C GLY A 167 4.02 1.91 -13.69
N ALA A 168 5.27 1.96 -13.24
CA ALA A 168 6.13 0.78 -13.11
C ALA A 168 5.52 -0.28 -12.17
N MET A 169 4.93 0.13 -11.03
CA MET A 169 4.23 -0.79 -10.11
C MET A 169 3.05 -1.49 -10.80
N VAL A 170 2.22 -0.76 -11.53
CA VAL A 170 1.07 -1.34 -12.25
C VAL A 170 1.52 -2.35 -13.30
N SER A 171 2.61 -2.05 -14.02
CA SER A 171 3.18 -2.99 -15.00
C SER A 171 3.79 -4.22 -14.31
N ALA A 172 4.57 -4.03 -13.24
CA ALA A 172 5.21 -5.11 -12.50
C ALA A 172 4.19 -6.09 -11.92
N VAL A 173 3.06 -5.60 -11.39
CA VAL A 173 2.00 -6.45 -10.82
C VAL A 173 1.42 -7.43 -11.84
N ARG A 174 1.28 -7.05 -13.11
CA ARG A 174 0.81 -7.96 -14.17
C ARG A 174 1.76 -9.14 -14.36
N THR A 175 3.06 -8.89 -14.44
CA THR A 175 4.07 -9.95 -14.60
C THR A 175 4.19 -10.78 -13.32
N LEU A 176 4.28 -10.13 -12.17
CA LEU A 176 4.37 -10.82 -10.87
C LEU A 176 3.15 -11.70 -10.60
N SER A 177 1.95 -11.32 -11.05
CA SER A 177 0.75 -12.15 -10.87
C SER A 177 0.87 -13.52 -11.54
N ILE A 178 1.53 -13.59 -12.70
CA ILE A 178 1.79 -14.83 -13.43
C ILE A 178 2.82 -15.68 -12.67
N GLU A 179 3.93 -15.09 -12.25
CA GLU A 179 5.02 -15.80 -11.54
C GLU A 179 4.60 -16.28 -10.15
N LEU A 180 3.76 -15.51 -9.46
CA LEU A 180 3.32 -15.81 -8.10
C LEU A 180 2.12 -16.78 -8.05
N ALA A 181 1.36 -16.92 -9.15
CA ALA A 181 0.21 -17.83 -9.22
C ALA A 181 0.57 -19.29 -8.89
N ALA A 182 1.71 -19.78 -9.38
CA ALA A 182 2.21 -21.13 -9.05
C ALA A 182 2.52 -21.33 -7.56
N LYS A 183 2.69 -20.23 -6.81
CA LYS A 183 2.91 -20.24 -5.36
C LYS A 183 1.60 -20.04 -4.57
N GLY A 184 0.45 -19.95 -5.24
CA GLY A 184 -0.85 -19.66 -4.63
C GLY A 184 -1.00 -18.23 -4.11
N ILE A 185 -0.24 -17.28 -4.64
CA ILE A 185 -0.23 -15.88 -4.22
C ILE A 185 -0.99 -15.04 -5.25
N THR A 186 -1.91 -14.19 -4.80
CA THR A 186 -2.49 -13.14 -5.64
C THR A 186 -1.81 -11.81 -5.38
N ILE A 187 -1.67 -10.97 -6.39
CA ILE A 187 -1.11 -9.62 -6.29
C ILE A 187 -1.89 -8.65 -7.15
N ASN A 188 -2.26 -7.49 -6.57
CA ASN A 188 -3.01 -6.45 -7.25
C ASN A 188 -2.48 -5.07 -6.89
N CYS A 189 -2.83 -4.05 -7.68
CA CYS A 189 -2.67 -2.64 -7.34
C CYS A 189 -3.99 -2.00 -6.95
N ILE A 190 -3.92 -0.98 -6.11
CA ILE A 190 -4.94 0.06 -5.98
C ILE A 190 -4.33 1.36 -6.49
N SER A 191 -5.06 2.09 -7.34
CA SER A 191 -4.68 3.42 -7.82
C SER A 191 -5.63 4.48 -7.24
N PRO A 192 -5.27 5.09 -6.10
CA PRO A 192 -6.07 6.15 -5.50
C PRO A 192 -6.08 7.42 -6.33
N GLY A 193 -7.19 8.16 -6.25
CA GLY A 193 -7.26 9.56 -6.57
C GLY A 193 -6.62 10.45 -5.50
N THR A 194 -7.09 11.68 -5.35
CA THR A 194 -6.67 12.54 -4.25
C THR A 194 -7.36 12.09 -2.96
N VAL A 195 -6.57 11.64 -2.00
CA VAL A 195 -7.01 11.15 -0.68
C VAL A 195 -6.59 12.15 0.38
N MET A 196 -7.51 12.54 1.26
CA MET A 196 -7.29 13.50 2.36
C MET A 196 -6.47 12.84 3.48
N THR A 197 -5.19 12.80 3.30
CA THR A 197 -4.18 12.41 4.29
C THR A 197 -3.65 13.67 4.99
N PRO A 198 -2.98 13.57 6.16
CA PRO A 198 -2.39 14.72 6.84
C PRO A 198 -1.48 15.55 5.93
N LEU A 199 -0.72 14.90 5.04
CA LEU A 199 0.09 15.60 4.04
C LEU A 199 -0.76 16.37 3.03
N MET A 200 -1.87 15.79 2.58
CA MET A 200 -2.79 16.46 1.64
C MET A 200 -3.56 17.58 2.32
N GLU A 201 -3.98 17.40 3.57
CA GLU A 201 -4.64 18.43 4.38
C GLU A 201 -3.75 19.67 4.52
N SER A 202 -2.50 19.49 4.96
CA SER A 202 -1.52 20.57 5.07
C SER A 202 -1.26 21.27 3.71
N MET A 203 -1.21 20.49 2.61
CA MET A 203 -1.10 21.09 1.28
C MET A 203 -2.35 21.89 0.90
N MET A 204 -3.55 21.38 1.18
CA MET A 204 -4.81 22.09 0.90
C MET A 204 -4.94 23.39 1.71
N GLU A 205 -4.47 23.41 2.95
CA GLU A 205 -4.44 24.62 3.78
C GLU A 205 -3.57 25.73 3.18
N SER A 206 -2.49 25.36 2.49
CA SER A 206 -1.58 26.32 1.83
C SER A 206 -2.14 26.90 0.51
N LEU A 207 -3.25 26.36 -0.02
CA LEU A 207 -3.87 26.81 -1.26
C LEU A 207 -4.89 27.92 -1.01
N THR A 208 -5.12 28.80 -2.02
CA THR A 208 -6.26 29.71 -2.05
C THR A 208 -7.58 28.91 -2.19
N GLU A 209 -8.72 29.55 -1.85
CA GLU A 209 -10.02 28.88 -1.99
C GLU A 209 -10.32 28.48 -3.44
N GLU A 210 -10.00 29.33 -4.39
CA GLU A 210 -10.12 29.04 -5.83
C GLU A 210 -9.30 27.80 -6.24
N GLN A 211 -8.06 27.71 -5.76
CA GLN A 211 -7.18 26.55 -6.04
C GLN A 211 -7.72 25.26 -5.40
N ARG A 212 -8.27 25.38 -4.18
CA ARG A 212 -8.92 24.22 -3.50
C ARG A 212 -10.14 23.77 -4.28
N GLN A 213 -10.99 24.68 -4.72
CA GLN A 213 -12.18 24.37 -5.49
C GLN A 213 -11.83 23.71 -6.81
N LYS A 214 -10.90 24.28 -7.58
CA LYS A 214 -10.39 23.70 -8.82
C LYS A 214 -9.83 22.29 -8.64
N ARG A 215 -9.20 22.02 -7.49
CA ARG A 215 -8.67 20.67 -7.18
C ARG A 215 -9.77 19.66 -6.92
N LYS A 216 -10.92 20.08 -6.38
CA LYS A 216 -12.09 19.23 -6.10
C LYS A 216 -12.90 18.94 -7.35
N GLU A 217 -12.97 19.87 -8.30
CA GLU A 217 -13.83 19.80 -9.49
C GLU A 217 -13.61 18.57 -10.38
N GLY A 218 -12.42 17.98 -10.35
CA GLY A 218 -12.13 16.76 -11.10
C GLY A 218 -12.65 15.46 -10.47
N PHE A 219 -13.28 15.51 -9.28
CA PHE A 219 -13.75 14.31 -8.57
C PHE A 219 -15.28 14.31 -8.46
N LEU A 220 -15.96 13.43 -9.23
CA LEU A 220 -17.42 13.42 -9.36
C LEU A 220 -18.15 13.22 -8.02
N ILE A 221 -17.56 12.47 -7.10
CA ILE A 221 -18.14 12.21 -5.77
C ILE A 221 -17.26 12.79 -4.64
N GLY A 222 -16.42 13.79 -4.96
CA GLY A 222 -15.54 14.47 -4.00
C GLY A 222 -14.21 13.77 -3.76
N LEU A 223 -13.41 14.34 -2.85
CA LEU A 223 -12.10 13.79 -2.48
C LEU A 223 -12.23 12.55 -1.60
N GLY A 224 -11.35 11.58 -1.82
CA GLY A 224 -11.33 10.34 -1.05
C GLY A 224 -10.80 10.53 0.38
N GLN A 225 -11.19 9.61 1.25
CA GLN A 225 -10.66 9.46 2.60
C GLN A 225 -9.71 8.26 2.67
N PRO A 226 -8.76 8.21 3.61
CA PRO A 226 -7.92 7.03 3.81
C PRO A 226 -8.72 5.72 3.99
N SER A 227 -9.91 5.80 4.61
CA SER A 227 -10.84 4.68 4.79
C SER A 227 -11.35 4.09 3.47
N ASP A 228 -11.49 4.87 2.41
CA ASP A 228 -11.92 4.36 1.10
C ASP A 228 -10.88 3.39 0.54
N ILE A 229 -9.60 3.74 0.71
CA ILE A 229 -8.48 2.90 0.28
C ILE A 229 -8.31 1.69 1.21
N ALA A 230 -8.55 1.87 2.51
CA ALA A 230 -8.52 0.76 3.47
C ALA A 230 -9.61 -0.28 3.15
N ASN A 231 -10.83 0.13 2.81
CA ASN A 231 -11.92 -0.76 2.44
C ASN A 231 -11.59 -1.55 1.15
N ALA A 232 -11.07 -0.88 0.12
CA ALA A 232 -10.61 -1.53 -1.11
C ALA A 232 -9.47 -2.52 -0.83
N SER A 233 -8.55 -2.17 0.08
CA SER A 233 -7.44 -3.04 0.50
C SER A 233 -7.94 -4.26 1.29
N ILE A 234 -8.91 -4.11 2.19
CA ILE A 234 -9.57 -5.21 2.89
C ILE A 234 -10.18 -6.20 1.88
N PHE A 235 -10.92 -5.68 0.89
CA PHE A 235 -11.46 -6.53 -0.17
C PHE A 235 -10.37 -7.35 -0.86
N LEU A 236 -9.29 -6.71 -1.32
CA LEU A 236 -8.22 -7.39 -2.05
C LEU A 236 -7.35 -8.31 -1.17
N LEU A 237 -7.30 -8.11 0.14
CA LEU A 237 -6.58 -8.96 1.11
C LEU A 237 -7.46 -10.08 1.69
N SER A 238 -8.76 -10.00 1.53
CA SER A 238 -9.74 -10.97 2.04
C SER A 238 -10.07 -12.08 1.03
N ASP A 239 -10.81 -13.08 1.46
CA ASP A 239 -11.22 -14.19 0.60
C ASP A 239 -12.29 -13.79 -0.43
N ALA A 240 -12.94 -12.62 -0.25
CA ALA A 240 -13.85 -12.04 -1.23
C ALA A 240 -13.19 -11.81 -2.62
N SER A 241 -11.86 -11.61 -2.66
CA SER A 241 -11.10 -11.38 -3.89
C SER A 241 -10.31 -12.61 -4.38
N ARG A 242 -10.65 -13.84 -3.91
CA ARG A 242 -9.86 -15.04 -4.20
C ARG A 242 -9.56 -15.30 -5.68
N TRP A 243 -10.36 -14.75 -6.59
CA TRP A 243 -10.23 -14.90 -8.05
C TRP A 243 -9.74 -13.64 -8.75
N ILE A 244 -9.12 -12.71 -8.03
CA ILE A 244 -8.65 -11.44 -8.58
C ILE A 244 -7.13 -11.39 -8.40
N THR A 245 -6.39 -11.33 -9.52
CA THR A 245 -4.93 -11.13 -9.53
C THR A 245 -4.50 -10.36 -10.77
N GLY A 246 -3.39 -9.63 -10.69
CA GLY A 246 -2.83 -8.84 -11.79
C GLY A 246 -3.63 -7.57 -12.13
N GLN A 247 -4.60 -7.17 -11.29
CA GLN A 247 -5.50 -6.06 -11.57
C GLN A 247 -5.00 -4.75 -10.95
N ASN A 248 -5.39 -3.64 -11.57
CA ASN A 248 -5.26 -2.30 -11.03
C ASN A 248 -6.66 -1.75 -10.73
N LEU A 249 -7.04 -1.73 -9.46
CA LEU A 249 -8.32 -1.20 -8.99
C LEU A 249 -8.19 0.32 -8.82
N ILE A 250 -8.89 1.09 -9.64
CA ILE A 250 -8.95 2.55 -9.55
C ILE A 250 -9.97 2.93 -8.48
N VAL A 251 -9.56 3.76 -7.51
CA VAL A 251 -10.40 4.27 -6.41
C VAL A 251 -10.18 5.78 -6.34
N ASP A 252 -10.90 6.54 -7.16
CA ASP A 252 -10.56 7.91 -7.50
C ASP A 252 -11.74 8.88 -7.56
N GLY A 253 -12.90 8.49 -7.06
CA GLY A 253 -14.10 9.34 -7.09
C GLY A 253 -14.57 9.71 -8.51
N GLY A 254 -14.24 8.87 -9.51
CA GLY A 254 -14.63 9.09 -10.91
C GLY A 254 -13.72 10.04 -11.68
N TYR A 255 -12.54 10.38 -11.15
CA TYR A 255 -11.62 11.30 -11.81
C TYR A 255 -11.14 10.84 -13.18
N THR A 256 -10.90 9.54 -13.36
CA THR A 256 -10.31 9.01 -14.62
C THR A 256 -11.33 8.62 -15.68
N VAL A 257 -12.64 8.77 -15.43
CA VAL A 257 -13.70 8.37 -16.38
C VAL A 257 -14.37 9.56 -17.08
N GLN A 258 -13.83 10.76 -16.93
CA GLN A 258 -14.31 11.98 -17.57
C GLN A 258 -13.26 12.61 -18.49
#